data_ca2ec62439156b7023735f15922c7245
#
_entry.id   ca2ec62439156b7023735f15922c7245
#
_cell.length_a   1.000
_cell.length_b   1.000
_cell.length_c   1.000
_cell.angle_alpha   90.00
_cell.angle_beta   90.00
_cell.angle_gamma   90.00
#
_symmetry.space_group_name_H-M   'P 1'
#
loop_
_entity.id
_entity.type
_entity.pdbx_description
1 polymer ?
#
loop_
_entity_poly.entity_id
_entity_poly.type
_entity_poly.pdbx_seq_one_letter_code
_entity_poly.pdbx_strand_id
1 'polypeptide(L)'
;MIQGCTPDVILMDVQMPEMDGFEANEGIILIAATNRPDVLDPALLRPGRFDRQVVVPMPDIRGREQILKVHLRKVPAADDIDPQVIARGTPGFSGADLENLVNEAALFAARNNKRNVDMDDMEKAKDKIMMGAERRSMVMSEDEKRLTAYHEAGHAIVGRSMPSHDPVYKVTIIPRGRALGVTMFLPEADRYSHSKE
;
A
#
# COMPACT_ATOMS: atom_id res chain seq x y z
N MET A 1 33.52 6.91 -17.30
CA MET A 1 34.81 6.76 -16.58
C MET A 1 34.71 7.53 -15.27
N ILE A 2 34.61 6.83 -14.14
CA ILE A 2 34.65 7.46 -12.80
C ILE A 2 36.14 7.53 -12.42
N GLN A 3 36.77 8.66 -12.70
CA GLN A 3 38.15 8.89 -12.28
C GLN A 3 38.15 9.52 -10.89
N GLY A 4 38.76 8.83 -9.95
CA GLY A 4 39.19 9.42 -8.67
C GLY A 4 38.35 9.14 -7.43
N CYS A 5 37.38 8.22 -7.49
CA CYS A 5 36.69 7.74 -6.28
C CYS A 5 36.60 6.22 -6.33
N THR A 6 37.03 5.55 -5.30
CA THR A 6 36.76 4.11 -5.08
C THR A 6 35.53 4.00 -4.17
N PRO A 7 34.31 3.85 -4.69
CA PRO A 7 33.14 3.68 -3.84
C PRO A 7 33.18 2.29 -3.21
N ASP A 8 32.86 2.20 -1.93
CA ASP A 8 32.73 0.92 -1.22
C ASP A 8 31.50 0.12 -1.67
N VAL A 9 30.51 0.77 -2.26
CA VAL A 9 29.26 0.19 -2.75
C VAL A 9 28.84 0.86 -4.06
N ILE A 10 28.49 0.05 -5.08
CA ILE A 10 27.92 0.52 -6.34
C ILE A 10 26.50 -0.04 -6.46
N LEU A 11 25.50 0.87 -6.62
CA LEU A 11 24.12 0.50 -7.01
C LEU A 11 24.03 0.59 -8.52
N MET A 12 23.68 -0.51 -9.16
CA MET A 12 23.51 -0.57 -10.62
C MET A 12 22.08 -0.96 -10.97
N ASP A 13 21.47 -0.23 -11.94
CA ASP A 13 20.26 -0.70 -12.58
C ASP A 13 20.61 -1.76 -13.63
N VAL A 14 19.95 -2.91 -13.57
CA VAL A 14 20.30 -4.13 -14.32
C VAL A 14 19.95 -4.03 -15.81
N GLN A 15 19.42 -2.91 -16.30
CA GLN A 15 19.11 -2.71 -17.70
C GLN A 15 20.29 -2.21 -18.58
N MET A 16 21.53 -2.21 -18.07
CA MET A 16 22.70 -1.79 -18.86
C MET A 16 23.28 -2.96 -19.68
N PRO A 17 23.34 -2.84 -21.02
CA PRO A 17 23.71 -3.97 -21.90
C PRO A 17 25.18 -4.32 -21.98
N GLU A 18 26.13 -3.54 -21.48
CA GLU A 18 27.56 -3.74 -21.78
C GLU A 18 28.51 -3.34 -20.65
N MET A 19 28.45 -3.97 -19.47
CA MET A 19 29.58 -3.89 -18.54
C MET A 19 29.76 -5.20 -17.78
N ASP A 20 30.76 -5.99 -18.16
CA ASP A 20 31.23 -7.08 -17.33
C ASP A 20 32.18 -6.53 -16.24
N GLY A 21 31.54 -5.82 -15.28
CA GLY A 21 32.22 -5.22 -14.14
C GLY A 21 32.51 -6.22 -13.01
N PHE A 22 32.24 -7.52 -13.21
CA PHE A 22 32.39 -8.55 -12.18
C PHE A 22 33.82 -9.05 -12.02
N GLU A 23 34.67 -8.94 -13.06
CA GLU A 23 36.00 -9.52 -13.06
C GLU A 23 37.08 -8.73 -12.32
N ALA A 24 36.82 -7.48 -11.91
CA ALA A 24 37.82 -6.58 -11.35
C ALA A 24 37.54 -6.10 -9.93
N ASN A 25 36.69 -6.83 -9.15
CA ASN A 25 36.08 -6.28 -7.92
C ASN A 25 36.69 -6.85 -6.63
N GLU A 26 37.99 -6.79 -6.45
CA GLU A 26 38.56 -7.02 -5.13
C GLU A 26 38.17 -5.90 -4.15
N GLY A 27 37.29 -6.24 -3.17
CA GLY A 27 36.90 -5.32 -2.10
C GLY A 27 35.64 -4.47 -2.40
N ILE A 28 34.92 -4.70 -3.53
CA ILE A 28 33.69 -3.99 -3.86
C ILE A 28 32.48 -4.93 -3.73
N ILE A 29 31.39 -4.45 -3.10
CA ILE A 29 30.11 -5.15 -3.02
C ILE A 29 29.18 -4.54 -4.07
N LEU A 30 28.76 -5.35 -5.05
CA LEU A 30 27.77 -4.95 -6.06
C LEU A 30 26.38 -5.33 -5.57
N ILE A 31 25.47 -4.37 -5.57
CA ILE A 31 24.05 -4.57 -5.25
C ILE A 31 23.22 -4.08 -6.42
N ALA A 32 22.33 -4.95 -6.92
CA ALA A 32 21.35 -4.60 -7.94
C ALA A 32 19.93 -4.86 -7.42
N ALA A 33 18.97 -4.06 -7.86
CA ALA A 33 17.57 -4.25 -7.54
C ALA A 33 16.72 -4.27 -8.81
N THR A 34 15.72 -5.14 -8.85
CA THR A 34 14.76 -5.20 -9.95
C THR A 34 13.39 -5.61 -9.44
N ASN A 35 12.34 -5.07 -10.05
CA ASN A 35 10.96 -5.51 -9.85
C ASN A 35 10.57 -6.66 -10.79
N ARG A 36 11.48 -7.02 -11.73
CA ARG A 36 11.22 -8.05 -12.73
C ARG A 36 12.37 -9.06 -12.78
N PRO A 37 12.42 -9.98 -11.81
CA PRO A 37 13.45 -11.02 -11.81
C PRO A 37 13.32 -11.98 -13.02
N ASP A 38 12.13 -12.06 -13.62
CA ASP A 38 11.80 -12.89 -14.78
C ASP A 38 12.52 -12.48 -16.08
N VAL A 39 12.93 -11.23 -16.20
CA VAL A 39 13.63 -10.69 -17.39
C VAL A 39 15.15 -10.66 -17.25
N LEU A 40 15.68 -11.05 -16.08
CA LEU A 40 17.12 -11.09 -15.86
C LEU A 40 17.76 -12.20 -16.71
N ASP A 41 18.91 -11.88 -17.33
CA ASP A 41 19.74 -12.90 -17.96
C ASP A 41 20.21 -13.89 -16.88
N PRO A 42 19.95 -15.21 -17.03
CA PRO A 42 20.44 -16.24 -16.12
C PRO A 42 21.96 -16.19 -15.89
N ALA A 43 22.72 -15.65 -16.84
CA ALA A 43 24.15 -15.47 -16.73
C ALA A 43 24.55 -14.49 -15.60
N LEU A 44 23.69 -13.54 -15.25
CA LEU A 44 23.90 -12.60 -14.13
C LEU A 44 23.78 -13.28 -12.75
N LEU A 45 23.03 -14.36 -12.69
CA LEU A 45 22.73 -15.08 -11.44
C LEU A 45 23.72 -16.22 -11.15
N ARG A 46 24.77 -16.37 -11.98
CA ARG A 46 25.81 -17.38 -11.78
C ARG A 46 26.73 -17.04 -10.60
N PRO A 47 27.34 -18.06 -9.96
CA PRO A 47 28.36 -17.85 -8.92
C PRO A 47 29.45 -16.87 -9.37
N GLY A 48 29.86 -15.96 -8.49
CA GLY A 48 30.83 -14.89 -8.78
C GLY A 48 30.21 -13.62 -9.36
N ARG A 49 28.90 -13.59 -9.56
CA ARG A 49 28.12 -12.41 -9.98
C ARG A 49 27.07 -12.09 -8.90
N PHE A 50 25.77 -11.97 -9.27
CA PHE A 50 24.68 -11.81 -8.31
C PHE A 50 24.23 -13.18 -7.77
N ASP A 51 25.08 -13.82 -7.03
CA ASP A 51 24.88 -15.18 -6.47
C ASP A 51 23.94 -15.18 -5.24
N ARG A 52 23.71 -14.01 -4.63
CA ARG A 52 22.82 -13.86 -3.49
C ARG A 52 21.58 -13.05 -3.91
N GLN A 53 20.43 -13.72 -3.86
CA GLN A 53 19.15 -13.10 -4.13
C GLN A 53 18.40 -12.89 -2.82
N VAL A 54 17.95 -11.66 -2.59
CA VAL A 54 17.11 -11.30 -1.46
C VAL A 54 15.78 -10.80 -2.00
N VAL A 55 14.72 -11.54 -1.70
CA VAL A 55 13.36 -11.10 -2.02
C VAL A 55 12.87 -10.21 -0.89
N VAL A 56 12.45 -8.99 -1.23
CA VAL A 56 11.79 -8.08 -0.30
C VAL A 56 10.29 -8.36 -0.35
N PRO A 57 9.69 -8.99 0.66
CA PRO A 57 8.27 -9.31 0.68
C PRO A 57 7.43 -8.04 0.86
N MET A 58 6.11 -8.16 0.63
CA MET A 58 5.16 -7.11 1.01
C MET A 58 5.26 -6.85 2.51
N PRO A 59 5.16 -5.58 2.95
CA PRO A 59 5.28 -5.24 4.36
C PRO A 59 4.10 -5.77 5.17
N ASP A 60 4.39 -6.28 6.37
CA ASP A 60 3.40 -6.58 7.40
C ASP A 60 2.80 -5.28 7.98
N ILE A 61 1.85 -5.39 8.92
CA ILE A 61 1.21 -4.22 9.56
C ILE A 61 2.25 -3.26 10.15
N ARG A 62 3.28 -3.79 10.83
CA ARG A 62 4.33 -2.97 11.45
C ARG A 62 5.21 -2.30 10.39
N GLY A 63 5.54 -3.01 9.33
CA GLY A 63 6.27 -2.47 8.18
C GLY A 63 5.48 -1.35 7.51
N ARG A 64 4.18 -1.55 7.27
CA ARG A 64 3.30 -0.51 6.68
C ARG A 64 3.21 0.73 7.58
N GLU A 65 3.07 0.55 8.89
CA GLU A 65 3.08 1.66 9.86
C GLU A 65 4.37 2.48 9.78
N GLN A 66 5.54 1.82 9.73
CA GLN A 66 6.83 2.50 9.62
C GLN A 66 6.96 3.26 8.29
N ILE A 67 6.56 2.65 7.19
CA ILE A 67 6.55 3.28 5.86
C ILE A 67 5.64 4.52 5.86
N LEU A 68 4.42 4.42 6.40
CA LEU A 68 3.51 5.56 6.53
C LEU A 68 4.13 6.69 7.35
N LYS A 69 4.78 6.41 8.48
CA LYS A 69 5.49 7.42 9.29
C LYS A 69 6.58 8.14 8.51
N VAL A 70 7.28 7.45 7.60
CA VAL A 70 8.29 8.06 6.74
C VAL A 70 7.65 9.01 5.72
N HIS A 71 6.57 8.58 5.05
CA HIS A 71 5.92 9.40 4.03
C HIS A 71 5.13 10.57 4.63
N LEU A 72 4.50 10.42 5.80
CA LEU A 72 3.80 11.49 6.50
C LEU A 72 4.71 12.64 6.92
N ARG A 73 6.02 12.42 7.11
CA ARG A 73 6.98 13.51 7.35
C ARG A 73 7.16 14.46 6.17
N LYS A 74 6.79 14.04 4.97
CA LYS A 74 6.94 14.83 3.73
C LYS A 74 5.75 15.77 3.49
N VAL A 75 4.67 15.64 4.25
CA VAL A 75 3.45 16.43 4.11
C VAL A 75 3.08 17.09 5.46
N PRO A 76 2.40 18.25 5.45
CA PRO A 76 1.88 18.82 6.67
C PRO A 76 0.73 17.95 7.21
N ALA A 77 1.05 17.06 8.14
CA ALA A 77 0.11 16.14 8.76
C ALA A 77 -0.48 16.75 10.04
N ALA A 78 -1.76 16.52 10.28
CA ALA A 78 -2.42 16.86 11.53
C ALA A 78 -2.15 15.80 12.61
N ASP A 79 -2.32 16.15 13.88
CA ASP A 79 -2.02 15.26 15.02
C ASP A 79 -3.05 14.13 15.19
N ASP A 80 -4.18 14.18 14.50
CA ASP A 80 -5.25 13.18 14.56
C ASP A 80 -4.97 11.94 13.70
N ILE A 81 -3.94 11.98 12.84
CA ILE A 81 -3.60 10.83 11.99
C ILE A 81 -2.98 9.70 12.82
N ASP A 82 -3.65 8.55 12.84
CA ASP A 82 -3.13 7.32 13.41
C ASP A 82 -2.59 6.39 12.30
N PRO A 83 -1.23 6.33 12.11
CA PRO A 83 -0.63 5.46 11.10
C PRO A 83 -0.92 3.97 11.34
N GLN A 84 -1.17 3.55 12.58
CA GLN A 84 -1.47 2.17 12.90
C GLN A 84 -2.85 1.76 12.37
N VAL A 85 -3.85 2.63 12.52
CA VAL A 85 -5.20 2.38 11.98
C VAL A 85 -5.15 2.28 10.46
N ILE A 86 -4.42 3.19 9.80
CA ILE A 86 -4.24 3.15 8.34
C ILE A 86 -3.50 1.88 7.91
N ALA A 87 -2.43 1.49 8.60
CA ALA A 87 -1.66 0.28 8.29
C ALA A 87 -2.51 -0.99 8.40
N ARG A 88 -3.38 -1.09 9.42
CA ARG A 88 -4.34 -2.18 9.56
C ARG A 88 -5.37 -2.21 8.43
N GLY A 89 -5.81 -1.03 7.98
CA GLY A 89 -6.80 -0.87 6.92
C GLY A 89 -6.24 -0.99 5.49
N THR A 90 -4.95 -1.29 5.30
CA THR A 90 -4.28 -1.38 3.99
C THR A 90 -3.55 -2.71 3.79
N PRO A 91 -4.24 -3.87 3.95
CA PRO A 91 -3.60 -5.17 3.73
C PRO A 91 -3.11 -5.29 2.28
N GLY A 92 -1.90 -5.84 2.10
CA GLY A 92 -1.32 -6.07 0.79
C GLY A 92 -0.77 -4.82 0.07
N PHE A 93 -0.76 -3.64 0.71
CA PHE A 93 -0.15 -2.45 0.14
C PHE A 93 1.37 -2.55 0.18
N SER A 94 2.00 -2.23 -0.94
CA SER A 94 3.45 -2.01 -1.05
C SER A 94 3.86 -0.64 -0.49
N GLY A 95 5.17 -0.39 -0.40
CA GLY A 95 5.67 0.93 -0.04
C GLY A 95 5.22 2.03 -1.01
N ALA A 96 5.16 1.72 -2.31
CA ALA A 96 4.69 2.66 -3.33
C ALA A 96 3.18 2.96 -3.21
N ASP A 97 2.37 1.95 -2.85
CA ASP A 97 0.93 2.15 -2.61
C ASP A 97 0.69 3.04 -1.40
N LEU A 98 1.49 2.88 -0.33
CA LEU A 98 1.42 3.71 0.86
C LEU A 98 1.89 5.14 0.61
N GLU A 99 2.93 5.34 -0.21
CA GLU A 99 3.33 6.68 -0.67
C GLU A 99 2.22 7.34 -1.48
N ASN A 100 1.63 6.60 -2.43
CA ASN A 100 0.50 7.08 -3.21
C ASN A 100 -0.70 7.44 -2.34
N LEU A 101 -0.97 6.65 -1.28
CA LEU A 101 -2.03 6.95 -0.31
C LEU A 101 -1.84 8.31 0.37
N VAL A 102 -0.62 8.59 0.85
CA VAL A 102 -0.29 9.88 1.47
C VAL A 102 -0.42 11.02 0.46
N ASN A 103 0.03 10.83 -0.78
CA ASN A 103 -0.09 11.82 -1.85
C ASN A 103 -1.56 12.10 -2.21
N GLU A 104 -2.40 11.08 -2.31
CA GLU A 104 -3.84 11.25 -2.57
C GLU A 104 -4.54 11.96 -1.42
N ALA A 105 -4.17 11.68 -0.17
CA ALA A 105 -4.70 12.39 1.00
C ALA A 105 -4.32 13.88 0.97
N ALA A 106 -3.08 14.21 0.60
CA ALA A 106 -2.64 15.59 0.41
C ALA A 106 -3.43 16.31 -0.70
N LEU A 107 -3.78 15.60 -1.79
CA LEU A 107 -4.64 16.14 -2.83
C LEU A 107 -6.07 16.39 -2.34
N PHE A 108 -6.62 15.53 -1.47
CA PHE A 108 -7.94 15.76 -0.84
C PHE A 108 -7.91 16.99 0.08
N ALA A 109 -6.89 17.12 0.92
CA ALA A 109 -6.71 18.29 1.78
C ALA A 109 -6.61 19.59 0.93
N ALA A 110 -5.80 19.59 -0.13
CA ALA A 110 -5.65 20.73 -1.01
C ALA A 110 -6.97 21.13 -1.72
N ARG A 111 -7.76 20.17 -2.19
CA ARG A 111 -9.08 20.42 -2.80
C ARG A 111 -10.07 21.04 -1.83
N ASN A 112 -9.94 20.75 -0.55
CA ASN A 112 -10.78 21.29 0.51
C ASN A 112 -10.18 22.55 1.14
N ASN A 113 -9.12 23.13 0.56
CA ASN A 113 -8.39 24.31 1.07
C ASN A 113 -7.90 24.15 2.53
N LYS A 114 -7.62 22.91 2.95
CA LYS A 114 -7.02 22.62 4.24
C LYS A 114 -5.51 22.87 4.18
N ARG A 115 -4.92 23.28 5.31
CA ARG A 115 -3.45 23.44 5.44
C ARG A 115 -2.75 22.16 5.76
N ASN A 116 -3.41 21.27 6.49
CA ASN A 116 -2.85 20.00 6.94
C ASN A 116 -3.74 18.86 6.43
N VAL A 117 -3.10 17.72 6.18
CA VAL A 117 -3.78 16.43 5.93
C VAL A 117 -4.30 15.92 7.27
N ASP A 118 -5.56 15.56 7.37
CA ASP A 118 -6.16 14.95 8.54
C ASP A 118 -6.53 13.47 8.31
N MET A 119 -7.04 12.80 9.36
CA MET A 119 -7.41 11.40 9.29
C MET A 119 -8.55 11.14 8.28
N ASP A 120 -9.49 12.08 8.11
CA ASP A 120 -10.58 11.99 7.15
C ASP A 120 -10.08 12.01 5.69
N ASP A 121 -9.04 12.84 5.40
CA ASP A 121 -8.41 12.86 4.08
C ASP A 121 -7.67 11.54 3.79
N MET A 122 -7.00 10.95 4.80
CA MET A 122 -6.34 9.64 4.70
C MET A 122 -7.36 8.52 4.43
N GLU A 123 -8.50 8.53 5.13
CA GLU A 123 -9.58 7.57 4.92
C GLU A 123 -10.20 7.67 3.53
N LYS A 124 -10.46 8.90 3.06
CA LYS A 124 -10.98 9.14 1.71
C LYS A 124 -10.01 8.68 0.62
N ALA A 125 -8.71 8.91 0.83
CA ALA A 125 -7.67 8.45 -0.08
C ALA A 125 -7.61 6.92 -0.13
N LYS A 126 -7.65 6.26 1.03
CA LYS A 126 -7.71 4.80 1.14
C LYS A 126 -8.92 4.24 0.40
N ASP A 127 -10.09 4.78 0.67
CA ASP A 127 -11.34 4.38 0.00
C ASP A 127 -11.23 4.52 -1.53
N LYS A 128 -10.67 5.63 -2.01
CA LYS A 128 -10.47 5.88 -3.44
C LYS A 128 -9.54 4.86 -4.08
N ILE A 129 -8.44 4.51 -3.41
CA ILE A 129 -7.46 3.55 -3.93
C ILE A 129 -8.03 2.14 -3.93
N MET A 130 -8.70 1.72 -2.85
CA MET A 130 -9.22 0.37 -2.69
C MET A 130 -10.49 0.10 -3.50
N MET A 131 -11.40 1.07 -3.56
CA MET A 131 -12.75 0.89 -4.09
C MET A 131 -13.03 1.73 -5.34
N GLY A 132 -12.12 2.65 -5.70
CA GLY A 132 -12.31 3.61 -6.77
C GLY A 132 -12.99 4.91 -6.31
N ALA A 133 -13.09 5.86 -7.25
CA ALA A 133 -13.69 7.15 -6.97
C ALA A 133 -15.20 7.04 -6.65
N GLU A 134 -15.70 7.95 -5.82
CA GLU A 134 -17.13 8.08 -5.54
C GLU A 134 -17.90 8.38 -6.83
N ARG A 135 -19.01 7.67 -7.03
CA ARG A 135 -19.91 7.90 -8.16
C ARG A 135 -20.96 8.97 -7.80
N ARG A 136 -20.51 10.21 -7.63
CA ARG A 136 -21.37 11.34 -7.23
C ARG A 136 -22.50 11.65 -8.21
N SER A 137 -22.34 11.26 -9.47
CA SER A 137 -23.37 11.42 -10.49
C SER A 137 -24.44 10.32 -10.48
N MET A 138 -24.24 9.27 -9.69
CA MET A 138 -25.22 8.19 -9.57
C MET A 138 -26.30 8.59 -8.58
N VAL A 139 -27.48 8.88 -9.12
CA VAL A 139 -28.67 9.17 -8.31
C VAL A 139 -29.36 7.84 -8.00
N MET A 140 -29.23 7.39 -6.75
CA MET A 140 -30.00 6.24 -6.24
C MET A 140 -31.35 6.70 -5.76
N SER A 141 -32.39 5.93 -6.06
CA SER A 141 -33.72 6.13 -5.48
C SER A 141 -33.69 5.90 -3.96
N GLU A 142 -34.65 6.44 -3.23
CA GLU A 142 -34.74 6.22 -1.77
C GLU A 142 -34.93 4.73 -1.43
N ASP A 143 -35.63 3.98 -2.27
CA ASP A 143 -35.82 2.55 -2.09
C ASP A 143 -34.53 1.78 -2.30
N GLU A 144 -33.70 2.13 -3.30
CA GLU A 144 -32.38 1.53 -3.51
C GLU A 144 -31.42 1.85 -2.37
N LYS A 145 -31.40 3.10 -1.88
CA LYS A 145 -30.60 3.47 -0.71
C LYS A 145 -30.98 2.65 0.52
N ARG A 146 -32.29 2.49 0.73
CA ARG A 146 -32.84 1.72 1.83
C ARG A 146 -32.47 0.24 1.73
N LEU A 147 -32.64 -0.35 0.53
CA LEU A 147 -32.26 -1.74 0.26
C LEU A 147 -30.76 -1.96 0.52
N THR A 148 -29.90 -1.08 -0.03
CA THR A 148 -28.47 -1.14 0.17
C THR A 148 -28.10 -0.99 1.66
N ALA A 149 -28.74 -0.06 2.37
CA ALA A 149 -28.48 0.13 3.80
C ALA A 149 -28.83 -1.13 4.62
N TYR A 150 -29.96 -1.78 4.34
CA TYR A 150 -30.30 -3.05 4.99
C TYR A 150 -29.31 -4.17 4.65
N HIS A 151 -28.87 -4.24 3.40
CA HIS A 151 -27.89 -5.22 2.96
C HIS A 151 -26.56 -5.06 3.72
N GLU A 152 -26.00 -3.86 3.73
CA GLU A 152 -24.74 -3.56 4.43
C GLU A 152 -24.87 -3.70 5.95
N ALA A 153 -26.00 -3.27 6.52
CA ALA A 153 -26.26 -3.50 7.94
C ALA A 153 -26.32 -4.99 8.29
N GLY A 154 -26.86 -5.82 7.39
CA GLY A 154 -26.86 -7.27 7.53
C GLY A 154 -25.46 -7.85 7.66
N HIS A 155 -24.55 -7.43 6.77
CA HIS A 155 -23.13 -7.83 6.86
C HIS A 155 -22.50 -7.39 8.17
N ALA A 156 -22.74 -6.16 8.61
CA ALA A 156 -22.20 -5.64 9.85
C ALA A 156 -22.71 -6.40 11.09
N ILE A 157 -24.01 -6.71 11.15
CA ILE A 157 -24.64 -7.43 12.25
C ILE A 157 -24.10 -8.88 12.31
N VAL A 158 -24.07 -9.57 11.16
CA VAL A 158 -23.56 -10.94 11.10
C VAL A 158 -22.10 -11.00 11.50
N GLY A 159 -21.25 -10.12 10.91
CA GLY A 159 -19.83 -10.06 11.25
C GLY A 159 -19.59 -9.79 12.74
N ARG A 160 -20.37 -8.87 13.34
CA ARG A 160 -20.26 -8.59 14.78
C ARG A 160 -20.76 -9.74 15.67
N SER A 161 -21.65 -10.56 15.15
CA SER A 161 -22.21 -11.70 15.91
C SER A 161 -21.28 -12.91 15.92
N MET A 162 -20.25 -12.93 15.05
CA MET A 162 -19.30 -14.04 14.94
C MET A 162 -18.03 -13.74 15.75
N PRO A 163 -17.69 -14.54 16.79
CA PRO A 163 -16.56 -14.26 17.68
C PRO A 163 -15.19 -14.25 16.98
N SER A 164 -15.05 -14.99 15.86
CA SER A 164 -13.80 -15.12 15.10
C SER A 164 -13.66 -14.09 13.97
N HIS A 165 -14.66 -13.21 13.80
CA HIS A 165 -14.67 -12.22 12.73
C HIS A 165 -13.95 -10.94 13.15
N ASP A 166 -13.31 -10.27 12.18
CA ASP A 166 -12.68 -8.97 12.41
C ASP A 166 -13.71 -7.90 12.79
N PRO A 167 -13.33 -6.91 13.60
CA PRO A 167 -14.24 -5.83 14.00
C PRO A 167 -14.77 -5.06 12.80
N VAL A 168 -16.05 -4.70 12.82
CA VAL A 168 -16.64 -3.80 11.84
C VAL A 168 -15.98 -2.43 11.96
N TYR A 169 -15.41 -1.96 10.87
CA TYR A 169 -14.71 -0.69 10.82
C TYR A 169 -15.58 0.42 10.22
N LYS A 170 -16.20 0.13 9.07
CA LYS A 170 -16.97 1.12 8.32
C LYS A 170 -18.11 0.45 7.58
N VAL A 171 -19.26 1.11 7.60
CA VAL A 171 -20.42 0.76 6.76
C VAL A 171 -20.80 1.99 5.95
N THR A 172 -20.99 1.85 4.65
CA THR A 172 -21.35 2.96 3.77
C THR A 172 -22.28 2.51 2.67
N ILE A 173 -23.18 3.41 2.27
CA ILE A 173 -24.03 3.25 1.09
C ILE A 173 -23.62 4.21 -0.03
N ILE A 174 -22.43 4.82 0.06
CA ILE A 174 -21.89 5.66 -1.00
C ILE A 174 -21.38 4.77 -2.12
N PRO A 175 -21.92 4.88 -3.35
CA PRO A 175 -21.54 4.03 -4.45
C PRO A 175 -20.11 4.35 -4.91
N ARG A 176 -19.28 3.30 -5.04
CA ARG A 176 -17.89 3.38 -5.50
C ARG A 176 -17.60 2.25 -6.48
N GLY A 177 -16.94 2.57 -7.60
CA GLY A 177 -16.65 1.56 -8.62
C GLY A 177 -17.92 0.80 -9.05
N ARG A 178 -18.00 -0.49 -8.79
CA ARG A 178 -19.18 -1.33 -9.06
C ARG A 178 -20.07 -1.56 -7.83
N ALA A 179 -19.59 -1.20 -6.63
CA ALA A 179 -20.33 -1.41 -5.40
C ALA A 179 -21.32 -0.27 -5.13
N LEU A 180 -22.52 -0.60 -4.67
CA LEU A 180 -23.54 0.35 -4.23
C LEU A 180 -23.39 0.71 -2.76
N GLY A 181 -22.83 -0.19 -1.97
CA GLY A 181 -22.45 -0.02 -0.58
C GLY A 181 -21.26 -0.91 -0.25
N VAL A 182 -20.70 -0.75 0.91
CA VAL A 182 -19.56 -1.56 1.41
C VAL A 182 -19.60 -1.64 2.93
N THR A 183 -19.42 -2.83 3.45
CA THR A 183 -19.11 -3.09 4.85
C THR A 183 -17.66 -3.52 4.96
N MET A 184 -16.86 -2.74 5.67
CA MET A 184 -15.43 -3.00 5.88
C MET A 184 -15.16 -3.49 7.28
N PHE A 185 -14.28 -4.46 7.38
CA PHE A 185 -13.77 -5.00 8.63
C PHE A 185 -12.30 -4.64 8.77
N LEU A 186 -11.84 -4.37 9.99
CA LEU A 186 -10.47 -3.97 10.28
C LEU A 186 -9.73 -5.11 10.99
N PRO A 187 -8.85 -5.84 10.29
CA PRO A 187 -8.08 -6.92 10.89
C PRO A 187 -7.22 -6.41 12.05
N GLU A 188 -7.13 -7.16 13.14
CA GLU A 188 -6.21 -6.86 14.25
C GLU A 188 -4.77 -7.30 13.94
N ALA A 189 -4.63 -8.29 13.06
CA ALA A 189 -3.35 -8.84 12.62
C ALA A 189 -3.41 -9.22 11.14
N ASP A 190 -2.24 -9.31 10.48
CA ASP A 190 -2.17 -9.87 9.13
C ASP A 190 -2.57 -11.34 9.15
N ARG A 191 -3.53 -11.74 8.32
CA ARG A 191 -4.00 -13.12 8.20
C ARG A 191 -3.42 -13.73 6.93
N TYR A 192 -2.75 -14.86 7.10
CA TYR A 192 -2.19 -15.66 6.01
C TYR A 192 -3.08 -16.85 5.63
N SER A 193 -4.13 -17.09 6.41
CA SER A 193 -5.13 -18.13 6.18
C SER A 193 -6.50 -17.71 6.68
N HIS A 194 -7.54 -18.22 6.04
CA HIS A 194 -8.93 -18.04 6.50
C HIS A 194 -9.42 -19.35 7.13
N SER A 195 -10.15 -19.22 8.25
CA SER A 195 -10.88 -20.36 8.81
C SER A 195 -12.00 -20.78 7.85
N LYS A 196 -12.43 -22.04 7.97
CA LYS A 196 -13.49 -22.60 7.13
C LYS A 196 -14.90 -22.35 7.71
N GLU A 197 -14.95 -21.64 8.85
CA GLU A 197 -16.20 -21.29 9.54
C GLU A 197 -16.90 -20.07 8.93
#